data_65c04946ed9946f8aa9fdc4526cd3c32
#
_entry.id   65c04946ed9946f8aa9fdc4526cd3c32
#
_cell.length_a   1.000
_cell.length_b   1.000
_cell.length_c   1.000
_cell.angle_alpha   90.00
_cell.angle_beta   90.00
_cell.angle_gamma   90.00
#
_symmetry.space_group_name_H-M   'P 1'
#
loop_
_entity.id
_entity.type
_entity.pdbx_description
1 polymer ?
#
loop_
_entity_poly.entity_id
_entity_poly.type
_entity_poly.pdbx_seq_one_letter_code
_entity_poly.pdbx_strand_id
1 'polypeptide(L)'
;MANIKADEISKILREQIENYEQTVAVDEVGAIISVGDGIARIHGLEKVMAGEMLAFPHNIFGIALNLEEEEVGAVLLGESSELKEGDVVKRTNTIMSVPVGDALIGRVLNPLGEPVDDKGPINTKERNPLERIAPGVLDRQTVREPLQTGIKAIDSMIPIGRGQRELIIGDRQTGKTAVILDTIINQKGGDLICIYCAIGQKRSTIAQVMKVLTDAGAMDYTIIVASSASEPASVQYIAPYAACAMGEFFRDNKRHAVTFYDDLSKHAQAYREISLLLRRPPGREAYPGDVFYLHSRLLERAAKLNDKLGGGSLTSLPVIETQAGDVSAYIPTNVISITDGQIYLEADLFNAGIRPAINVGISVSRVGGNAQIKAMRQVAGSLRLDMAQYRDLAAFAQFGSDQLDKATQAQLARGQRLTEILKQDQYAPLSVEKQVLSIYVATSGQMDSVQVSEVRRFESELLQFVETNHRSILKSIREKKALDDSIRAEIKKAVDAFKERFTAAVAAAAS
;
A
#
# COMPACT_ATOMS: atom_id res chain seq x y z
N MET A 1 -11.67 50.82 4.39
CA MET A 1 -11.18 50.52 5.75
C MET A 1 -12.19 51.04 6.72
N ALA A 2 -13.11 50.21 7.16
CA ALA A 2 -14.09 50.58 8.17
C ALA A 2 -13.49 50.19 9.54
N ASN A 3 -13.12 51.17 10.34
CA ASN A 3 -12.78 50.99 11.73
C ASN A 3 -14.05 50.56 12.49
N ILE A 4 -14.19 49.27 12.76
CA ILE A 4 -15.20 48.82 13.71
C ILE A 4 -14.73 49.27 15.09
N LYS A 5 -15.49 50.17 15.69
CA LYS A 5 -15.16 50.70 17.01
C LYS A 5 -15.28 49.63 18.08
N ALA A 6 -14.36 49.59 19.00
CA ALA A 6 -14.39 48.63 20.14
C ALA A 6 -15.72 48.60 20.90
N ASP A 7 -16.50 49.69 20.82
CA ASP A 7 -17.84 49.79 21.41
C ASP A 7 -18.92 48.93 20.69
N GLU A 8 -18.76 48.67 19.37
CA GLU A 8 -19.68 47.79 18.63
C GLU A 8 -19.43 46.32 18.94
N ILE A 9 -18.15 45.94 19.08
CA ILE A 9 -17.78 44.61 19.51
C ILE A 9 -18.27 44.34 20.94
N SER A 10 -18.12 45.31 21.84
CA SER A 10 -18.64 45.23 23.21
C SER A 10 -20.15 45.12 23.28
N LYS A 11 -20.87 45.73 22.33
CA LYS A 11 -22.33 45.71 22.28
C LYS A 11 -22.82 44.35 21.75
N ILE A 12 -22.19 43.79 20.72
CA ILE A 12 -22.50 42.46 20.18
C ILE A 12 -22.20 41.38 21.21
N LEU A 13 -21.08 41.50 21.94
CA LEU A 13 -20.73 40.58 23.01
C LEU A 13 -21.72 40.65 24.19
N ARG A 14 -22.22 41.83 24.54
CA ARG A 14 -23.25 41.97 25.58
C ARG A 14 -24.59 41.37 25.16
N GLU A 15 -25.04 41.64 23.95
CA GLU A 15 -26.30 41.04 23.42
C GLU A 15 -26.22 39.52 23.30
N GLN A 16 -25.04 38.99 23.01
CA GLN A 16 -24.83 37.54 23.02
C GLN A 16 -24.77 36.94 24.43
N ILE A 17 -24.24 37.66 25.41
CA ILE A 17 -24.19 37.24 26.81
C ILE A 17 -25.58 37.28 27.47
N GLU A 18 -26.42 38.30 27.18
CA GLU A 18 -27.76 38.47 27.73
C GLU A 18 -28.77 37.40 27.20
N ASN A 19 -28.54 36.83 26.02
CA ASN A 19 -29.35 35.73 25.51
C ASN A 19 -28.94 34.32 26.04
N TYR A 20 -28.05 34.27 27.03
CA TYR A 20 -27.36 33.03 27.48
C TYR A 20 -27.96 32.38 28.72
N GLU A 21 -29.19 32.74 29.15
CA GLU A 21 -29.92 32.09 30.27
C GLU A 21 -30.78 30.93 29.84
N GLN A 22 -30.22 29.96 29.08
CA GLN A 22 -30.79 28.59 29.07
C GLN A 22 -29.63 27.61 29.10
N THR A 23 -29.66 26.74 30.13
CA THR A 23 -28.80 25.64 30.43
C THR A 23 -28.37 24.85 29.18
N VAL A 24 -27.30 25.26 28.55
CA VAL A 24 -26.57 24.51 27.55
C VAL A 24 -25.16 24.31 28.12
N ALA A 25 -24.66 23.07 28.06
CA ALA A 25 -23.22 22.85 28.31
C ALA A 25 -22.46 23.93 27.56
N VAL A 26 -21.55 24.61 28.24
CA VAL A 26 -20.79 25.73 27.69
C VAL A 26 -19.91 25.18 26.56
N ASP A 27 -20.45 25.15 25.36
CA ASP A 27 -19.67 24.85 24.18
C ASP A 27 -18.71 26.06 23.97
N GLU A 28 -17.44 25.80 24.14
CA GLU A 28 -16.42 26.81 23.88
C GLU A 28 -16.49 27.21 22.41
N VAL A 29 -16.69 28.49 22.16
CA VAL A 29 -16.87 29.03 20.81
C VAL A 29 -15.73 29.97 20.46
N GLY A 30 -15.38 30.01 19.18
CA GLY A 30 -14.43 30.96 18.59
C GLY A 30 -15.04 31.68 17.41
N ALA A 31 -14.32 32.65 16.87
CA ALA A 31 -14.73 33.39 15.68
C ALA A 31 -13.65 33.30 14.60
N ILE A 32 -14.06 33.18 13.34
CA ILE A 32 -13.14 33.12 12.19
C ILE A 32 -12.49 34.51 12.04
N ILE A 33 -11.16 34.56 12.12
CA ILE A 33 -10.36 35.73 11.81
C ILE A 33 -10.14 35.89 10.32
N SER A 34 -9.83 34.76 9.66
CA SER A 34 -9.64 34.70 8.23
C SER A 34 -9.94 33.29 7.71
N VAL A 35 -10.46 33.20 6.51
CA VAL A 35 -10.76 31.93 5.82
C VAL A 35 -10.39 32.03 4.36
N GLY A 36 -9.74 30.98 3.83
CA GLY A 36 -9.35 30.89 2.43
C GLY A 36 -8.53 29.63 2.17
N ASP A 37 -8.55 29.14 0.95
CA ASP A 37 -7.76 28.01 0.47
C ASP A 37 -7.87 26.74 1.37
N GLY A 38 -9.07 26.51 1.95
CA GLY A 38 -9.33 25.35 2.81
C GLY A 38 -8.76 25.45 4.23
N ILE A 39 -8.30 26.64 4.65
CA ILE A 39 -7.81 26.94 6.01
C ILE A 39 -8.68 28.01 6.64
N ALA A 40 -8.95 27.86 7.95
CA ALA A 40 -9.55 28.90 8.79
C ALA A 40 -8.62 29.20 9.97
N ARG A 41 -8.41 30.48 10.24
CA ARG A 41 -7.78 30.97 11.47
C ARG A 41 -8.87 31.48 12.40
N ILE A 42 -8.87 31.03 13.63
CA ILE A 42 -9.97 31.19 14.58
C ILE A 42 -9.40 31.78 15.84
N HIS A 43 -10.02 32.86 16.33
CA HIS A 43 -9.71 33.43 17.64
C HIS A 43 -10.60 32.80 18.70
N GLY A 44 -10.04 32.56 19.88
CA GLY A 44 -10.70 31.84 20.96
C GLY A 44 -10.42 30.33 20.87
N LEU A 45 -11.30 29.50 21.41
CA LEU A 45 -11.13 28.03 21.51
C LEU A 45 -9.91 27.62 22.36
N GLU A 46 -9.67 28.32 23.49
CA GLU A 46 -8.49 28.14 24.35
C GLU A 46 -8.26 26.68 24.81
N LYS A 47 -9.30 25.88 24.91
CA LYS A 47 -9.23 24.47 25.37
C LYS A 47 -9.27 23.45 24.24
N VAL A 48 -9.17 23.88 22.98
CA VAL A 48 -9.19 22.98 21.84
C VAL A 48 -8.00 22.03 21.87
N MET A 49 -8.23 20.77 21.48
CA MET A 49 -7.17 19.77 21.38
C MET A 49 -6.67 19.68 19.94
N ALA A 50 -5.38 19.38 19.77
CA ALA A 50 -4.85 19.07 18.45
C ALA A 50 -5.57 17.84 17.86
N GLY A 51 -6.03 17.94 16.60
CA GLY A 51 -6.83 16.90 15.95
C GLY A 51 -8.31 16.89 16.34
N GLU A 52 -8.75 17.86 17.17
CA GLU A 52 -10.18 17.99 17.50
C GLU A 52 -10.97 18.48 16.28
N MET A 53 -12.14 17.88 16.09
CA MET A 53 -13.08 18.29 15.06
C MET A 53 -13.81 19.56 15.49
N LEU A 54 -13.84 20.55 14.62
CA LEU A 54 -14.52 21.83 14.81
C LEU A 54 -15.74 21.90 13.89
N ALA A 55 -16.85 22.43 14.40
CA ALA A 55 -18.08 22.63 13.64
C ALA A 55 -18.18 24.10 13.22
N PHE A 56 -18.27 24.32 11.91
CA PHE A 56 -18.46 25.60 11.28
C PHE A 56 -19.92 25.77 10.82
N PRO A 57 -20.38 26.97 10.46
CA PRO A 57 -21.67 27.16 9.78
C PRO A 57 -21.80 26.28 8.52
N HIS A 58 -23.02 26.13 8.03
CA HIS A 58 -23.34 25.37 6.79
C HIS A 58 -22.94 23.87 6.83
N ASN A 59 -22.88 23.27 8.04
CA ASN A 59 -22.44 21.87 8.25
C ASN A 59 -21.03 21.56 7.74
N ILE A 60 -20.17 22.58 7.70
CA ILE A 60 -18.75 22.40 7.38
C ILE A 60 -18.01 22.00 8.65
N PHE A 61 -17.12 21.03 8.51
CA PHE A 61 -16.23 20.59 9.59
C PHE A 61 -14.78 20.91 9.27
N GLY A 62 -13.99 21.08 10.32
CA GLY A 62 -12.55 21.25 10.19
C GLY A 62 -11.81 20.50 11.30
N ILE A 63 -10.51 20.42 11.19
CA ILE A 63 -9.60 19.82 12.17
C ILE A 63 -8.66 20.89 12.69
N ALA A 64 -8.57 21.04 14.00
CA ALA A 64 -7.59 21.91 14.65
C ALA A 64 -6.18 21.31 14.49
N LEU A 65 -5.29 21.98 13.75
CA LEU A 65 -3.94 21.49 13.48
C LEU A 65 -2.85 22.39 14.07
N ASN A 66 -3.06 23.69 14.13
CA ASN A 66 -2.11 24.66 14.66
C ASN A 66 -2.72 25.32 15.90
N LEU A 67 -2.10 25.12 17.04
CA LEU A 67 -2.57 25.70 18.31
C LEU A 67 -1.54 26.75 18.72
N GLU A 68 -1.92 28.02 18.58
CA GLU A 68 -1.13 29.18 19.00
C GLU A 68 -1.79 29.82 20.23
N GLU A 69 -1.11 30.76 20.86
CA GLU A 69 -1.55 31.35 22.12
C GLU A 69 -2.90 32.09 21.99
N GLU A 70 -3.10 32.81 20.88
CA GLU A 70 -4.32 33.61 20.66
C GLU A 70 -5.20 33.07 19.52
N GLU A 71 -4.71 32.13 18.72
CA GLU A 71 -5.44 31.63 17.56
C GLU A 71 -5.26 30.14 17.31
N VAL A 72 -6.24 29.58 16.65
CA VAL A 72 -6.26 28.17 16.21
C VAL A 72 -6.29 28.13 14.68
N GLY A 73 -5.30 27.47 14.09
CA GLY A 73 -5.31 27.14 12.67
C GLY A 73 -6.06 25.83 12.43
N ALA A 74 -7.18 25.90 11.73
CA ALA A 74 -7.97 24.73 11.36
C ALA A 74 -7.93 24.49 9.87
N VAL A 75 -7.93 23.22 9.49
CA VAL A 75 -8.01 22.74 8.11
C VAL A 75 -9.44 22.29 7.84
N LEU A 76 -10.07 22.85 6.81
CA LEU A 76 -11.48 22.59 6.49
C LEU A 76 -11.64 21.30 5.67
N LEU A 77 -12.65 20.52 6.01
CA LEU A 77 -12.95 19.22 5.38
C LEU A 77 -14.07 19.35 4.35
N GLY A 78 -13.93 20.27 3.40
CA GLY A 78 -14.93 20.54 2.37
C GLY A 78 -14.73 21.89 1.72
N GLU A 79 -15.70 22.29 0.91
CA GLU A 79 -15.71 23.62 0.28
C GLU A 79 -15.98 24.69 1.34
N SER A 80 -15.16 25.74 1.33
CA SER A 80 -15.21 26.82 2.30
C SER A 80 -15.77 28.14 1.76
N SER A 81 -16.32 28.13 0.56
CA SER A 81 -16.79 29.31 -0.17
C SER A 81 -17.91 30.10 0.55
N GLU A 82 -18.65 29.41 1.43
CA GLU A 82 -19.77 30.01 2.18
C GLU A 82 -19.34 30.62 3.53
N LEU A 83 -18.12 30.28 4.02
CA LEU A 83 -17.61 30.78 5.30
C LEU A 83 -17.07 32.19 5.17
N LYS A 84 -17.29 32.98 6.23
CA LYS A 84 -16.88 34.40 6.30
C LYS A 84 -16.16 34.71 7.58
N GLU A 85 -15.36 35.77 7.55
CA GLU A 85 -14.78 36.37 8.76
C GLU A 85 -15.89 36.79 9.73
N GLY A 86 -15.70 36.47 11.01
CA GLY A 86 -16.67 36.69 12.08
C GLY A 86 -17.66 35.54 12.30
N ASP A 87 -17.69 34.53 11.45
CA ASP A 87 -18.53 33.35 11.66
C ASP A 87 -18.11 32.60 12.92
N VAL A 88 -19.09 32.05 13.63
CA VAL A 88 -18.90 31.34 14.90
C VAL A 88 -18.51 29.90 14.63
N VAL A 89 -17.42 29.47 15.27
CA VAL A 89 -16.93 28.11 15.24
C VAL A 89 -17.10 27.46 16.61
N LYS A 90 -17.57 26.22 16.64
CA LYS A 90 -17.83 25.48 17.88
C LYS A 90 -16.89 24.28 18.00
N ARG A 91 -16.41 24.05 19.20
CA ARG A 91 -15.76 22.78 19.56
C ARG A 91 -16.76 21.65 19.51
N THR A 92 -16.32 20.47 19.05
CA THR A 92 -17.13 19.25 19.15
C THR A 92 -16.73 18.40 20.34
N ASN A 93 -15.62 18.71 21.02
CA ASN A 93 -14.98 17.90 22.05
C ASN A 93 -14.72 16.44 21.59
N THR A 94 -14.64 16.23 20.30
CA THR A 94 -14.42 14.92 19.69
C THR A 94 -13.19 14.95 18.77
N ILE A 95 -12.29 14.02 18.97
CA ILE A 95 -11.19 13.79 18.01
C ILE A 95 -11.80 13.14 16.76
N MET A 96 -11.34 13.58 15.60
CA MET A 96 -11.85 13.07 14.33
C MET A 96 -11.73 11.54 14.27
N SER A 97 -12.83 10.89 13.88
CA SER A 97 -12.96 9.43 13.80
C SER A 97 -13.69 9.02 12.54
N VAL A 98 -13.44 7.78 12.10
CA VAL A 98 -14.10 7.19 10.93
C VAL A 98 -14.89 5.94 11.32
N PRO A 99 -15.95 5.61 10.58
CA PRO A 99 -16.65 4.35 10.76
C PRO A 99 -15.71 3.19 10.46
N VAL A 100 -15.88 2.09 11.19
CA VAL A 100 -15.12 0.85 11.02
C VAL A 100 -16.05 -0.35 11.10
N GLY A 101 -15.59 -1.53 10.75
CA GLY A 101 -16.34 -2.77 10.86
C GLY A 101 -16.56 -3.49 9.53
N ASP A 102 -17.20 -4.65 9.60
CA ASP A 102 -17.46 -5.50 8.43
C ASP A 102 -18.41 -4.85 7.40
N ALA A 103 -19.23 -3.89 7.84
CA ALA A 103 -20.14 -3.15 6.96
C ALA A 103 -19.41 -2.31 5.89
N LEU A 104 -18.10 -2.11 6.03
CA LEU A 104 -17.28 -1.37 5.07
C LEU A 104 -16.74 -2.28 3.96
N ILE A 105 -16.73 -3.60 4.14
CA ILE A 105 -16.21 -4.53 3.14
C ILE A 105 -17.07 -4.46 1.86
N GLY A 106 -16.42 -4.37 0.71
CA GLY A 106 -17.09 -4.23 -0.59
C GLY A 106 -17.55 -2.81 -0.92
N ARG A 107 -17.21 -1.82 -0.06
CA ARG A 107 -17.63 -0.43 -0.21
C ARG A 107 -16.50 0.48 -0.69
N VAL A 108 -16.90 1.56 -1.31
CA VAL A 108 -16.00 2.67 -1.68
C VAL A 108 -16.41 3.90 -0.86
N LEU A 109 -15.46 4.43 -0.12
CA LEU A 109 -15.65 5.49 0.86
C LEU A 109 -14.77 6.68 0.53
N ASN A 110 -15.21 7.88 0.92
CA ASN A 110 -14.31 9.01 1.03
C ASN A 110 -13.51 8.93 2.35
N PRO A 111 -12.48 9.76 2.56
CA PRO A 111 -11.69 9.77 3.80
C PRO A 111 -12.45 10.12 5.08
N LEU A 112 -13.66 10.68 4.97
CA LEU A 112 -14.55 10.93 6.10
C LEU A 112 -15.35 9.68 6.52
N GLY A 113 -15.26 8.61 5.70
CA GLY A 113 -16.01 7.37 5.89
C GLY A 113 -17.40 7.38 5.29
N GLU A 114 -17.71 8.35 4.42
CA GLU A 114 -18.98 8.43 3.71
C GLU A 114 -18.92 7.60 2.43
N PRO A 115 -20.00 6.86 2.08
CA PRO A 115 -20.02 6.05 0.87
C PRO A 115 -20.10 6.92 -0.39
N VAL A 116 -19.33 6.56 -1.41
CA VAL A 116 -19.30 7.20 -2.73
C VAL A 116 -19.60 6.21 -3.86
N ASP A 117 -20.18 5.05 -3.52
CA ASP A 117 -20.43 3.92 -4.41
C ASP A 117 -21.91 3.71 -4.74
N ASP A 118 -22.78 4.66 -4.42
CA ASP A 118 -24.23 4.63 -4.65
C ASP A 118 -24.96 3.41 -4.02
N LYS A 119 -24.29 2.68 -3.10
CA LYS A 119 -24.86 1.50 -2.43
C LYS A 119 -25.61 1.83 -1.13
N GLY A 120 -25.91 3.10 -0.90
CA GLY A 120 -26.61 3.57 0.31
C GLY A 120 -25.72 3.73 1.53
N PRO A 121 -26.26 4.15 2.67
CA PRO A 121 -25.52 4.46 3.89
C PRO A 121 -24.85 3.23 4.49
N ILE A 122 -23.77 3.46 5.23
CA ILE A 122 -23.07 2.42 5.97
C ILE A 122 -23.69 2.28 7.36
N ASN A 123 -24.16 1.10 7.66
CA ASN A 123 -24.79 0.81 8.94
C ASN A 123 -23.79 0.22 9.94
N THR A 124 -23.01 1.07 10.58
CA THR A 124 -22.12 0.71 11.69
C THR A 124 -22.17 1.77 12.79
N LYS A 125 -22.11 1.31 14.05
CA LYS A 125 -21.98 2.19 15.21
C LYS A 125 -20.53 2.32 15.68
N GLU A 126 -19.65 1.45 15.20
CA GLU A 126 -18.23 1.41 15.58
C GLU A 126 -17.44 2.47 14.84
N ARG A 127 -16.62 3.21 15.58
CA ARG A 127 -15.76 4.24 15.03
C ARG A 127 -14.38 4.19 15.66
N ASN A 128 -13.36 4.39 14.88
CA ASN A 128 -11.98 4.53 15.35
C ASN A 128 -11.48 5.95 15.13
N PRO A 129 -10.72 6.54 16.07
CA PRO A 129 -10.05 7.82 15.84
C PRO A 129 -9.04 7.68 14.69
N LEU A 130 -8.89 8.76 13.91
CA LEU A 130 -7.93 8.80 12.80
C LEU A 130 -6.49 8.60 13.27
N GLU A 131 -6.14 9.25 14.37
CA GLU A 131 -4.80 9.13 14.95
C GLU A 131 -4.85 8.32 16.24
N ARG A 132 -3.99 7.31 16.30
CA ARG A 132 -3.79 6.43 17.46
C ARG A 132 -2.31 6.17 17.64
N ILE A 133 -1.92 5.97 18.89
CA ILE A 133 -0.57 5.51 19.23
C ILE A 133 -0.37 4.10 18.67
N ALA A 134 0.76 3.89 18.01
CA ALA A 134 1.13 2.56 17.50
C ALA A 134 1.27 1.54 18.63
N PRO A 135 1.02 0.23 18.37
CA PRO A 135 1.27 -0.82 19.35
C PRO A 135 2.70 -0.76 19.90
N GLY A 136 2.82 -0.89 21.22
CA GLY A 136 4.12 -0.91 21.91
C GLY A 136 4.97 -2.14 21.55
N VAL A 137 6.22 -2.15 22.00
CA VAL A 137 7.14 -3.27 21.74
C VAL A 137 6.61 -4.57 22.35
N LEU A 138 6.00 -4.50 23.55
CA LEU A 138 5.45 -5.67 24.24
C LEU A 138 4.17 -6.21 23.61
N ASP A 139 3.49 -5.39 22.82
CA ASP A 139 2.24 -5.76 22.12
C ASP A 139 2.51 -6.50 20.82
N ARG A 140 3.72 -6.42 20.30
CA ARG A 140 4.14 -7.00 19.02
C ARG A 140 4.73 -8.39 19.17
N GLN A 141 4.63 -9.17 18.12
CA GLN A 141 5.42 -10.39 17.93
C GLN A 141 6.18 -10.36 16.60
N THR A 142 7.17 -11.25 16.49
CA THR A 142 7.97 -11.38 15.28
C THR A 142 7.13 -11.79 14.08
N VAL A 143 7.32 -11.15 12.94
CA VAL A 143 6.68 -11.48 11.68
C VAL A 143 7.22 -12.81 11.13
N ARG A 144 6.35 -13.82 10.98
CA ARG A 144 6.70 -15.17 10.50
C ARG A 144 5.70 -15.75 9.51
N GLU A 145 4.53 -15.13 9.38
CA GLU A 145 3.48 -15.59 8.48
C GLU A 145 3.59 -14.86 7.14
N PRO A 146 3.63 -15.57 5.99
CA PRO A 146 3.72 -14.91 4.71
C PRO A 146 2.43 -14.18 4.35
N LEU A 147 2.58 -13.02 3.69
CA LEU A 147 1.57 -12.41 2.86
C LEU A 147 1.92 -12.76 1.42
N GLN A 148 1.14 -13.63 0.80
CA GLN A 148 1.39 -14.07 -0.57
C GLN A 148 0.88 -13.00 -1.56
N THR A 149 1.79 -12.43 -2.35
CA THR A 149 1.42 -11.44 -3.37
C THR A 149 0.89 -12.09 -4.64
N GLY A 150 1.22 -13.36 -4.87
CA GLY A 150 0.94 -14.05 -6.12
C GLY A 150 1.93 -13.70 -7.23
N ILE A 151 2.94 -12.89 -6.95
CA ILE A 151 3.96 -12.45 -7.90
C ILE A 151 5.26 -13.21 -7.61
N LYS A 152 5.68 -14.03 -8.56
CA LYS A 152 6.86 -14.92 -8.41
C LYS A 152 8.10 -14.19 -7.92
N ALA A 153 8.41 -13.04 -8.53
CA ALA A 153 9.60 -12.27 -8.19
C ALA A 153 9.58 -11.73 -6.75
N ILE A 154 8.41 -11.35 -6.24
CA ILE A 154 8.25 -10.85 -4.87
C ILE A 154 8.28 -12.00 -3.88
N ASP A 155 7.38 -12.98 -4.03
CA ASP A 155 7.21 -14.07 -3.06
C ASP A 155 8.46 -14.93 -2.92
N SER A 156 9.29 -15.02 -3.98
CA SER A 156 10.54 -15.78 -3.96
C SER A 156 11.74 -15.00 -3.42
N MET A 157 11.91 -13.72 -3.78
CA MET A 157 13.15 -12.97 -3.50
C MET A 157 12.99 -11.82 -2.52
N ILE A 158 11.78 -11.27 -2.38
CA ILE A 158 11.47 -10.12 -1.52
C ILE A 158 10.19 -10.41 -0.75
N PRO A 159 10.14 -11.51 0.03
CA PRO A 159 8.89 -11.95 0.65
C PRO A 159 8.38 -10.96 1.69
N ILE A 160 7.07 -10.81 1.72
CA ILE A 160 6.35 -9.92 2.63
C ILE A 160 5.68 -10.77 3.72
N GLY A 161 5.79 -10.33 4.97
CA GLY A 161 5.14 -10.98 6.10
C GLY A 161 3.94 -10.17 6.62
N ARG A 162 3.00 -10.86 7.26
CA ARG A 162 1.84 -10.25 7.89
C ARG A 162 2.25 -9.39 9.09
N GLY A 163 1.99 -8.10 9.00
CA GLY A 163 2.42 -7.09 9.97
C GLY A 163 3.68 -6.32 9.58
N GLN A 164 4.25 -6.60 8.40
CA GLN A 164 5.41 -5.91 7.85
C GLN A 164 4.98 -4.61 7.15
N ARG A 165 5.94 -3.69 7.03
CA ARG A 165 5.85 -2.47 6.20
C ARG A 165 6.80 -2.63 5.03
N GLU A 166 6.28 -2.83 3.83
CA GLU A 166 7.10 -2.99 2.64
C GLU A 166 6.78 -1.91 1.62
N LEU A 167 7.78 -1.10 1.27
CA LEU A 167 7.62 0.02 0.34
C LEU A 167 7.61 -0.48 -1.11
N ILE A 168 6.67 0.02 -1.91
CA ILE A 168 6.69 -0.12 -3.36
C ILE A 168 7.13 1.22 -3.94
N ILE A 169 8.29 1.26 -4.60
CA ILE A 169 8.90 2.50 -5.06
C ILE A 169 9.33 2.40 -6.52
N GLY A 170 9.18 3.48 -7.27
CA GLY A 170 9.60 3.56 -8.68
C GLY A 170 8.96 4.73 -9.41
N ASP A 171 9.41 4.97 -10.63
CA ASP A 171 8.92 6.06 -11.48
C ASP A 171 7.45 5.86 -11.87
N ARG A 172 6.89 6.92 -12.44
CA ARG A 172 5.51 6.88 -12.96
C ARG A 172 5.36 5.80 -14.02
N GLN A 173 4.23 5.06 -13.97
CA GLN A 173 3.88 4.00 -14.94
C GLN A 173 4.83 2.78 -14.98
N THR A 174 5.61 2.54 -13.96
CA THR A 174 6.46 1.34 -13.82
C THR A 174 5.72 0.09 -13.32
N GLY A 175 4.42 0.19 -13.03
CA GLY A 175 3.60 -0.95 -12.59
C GLY A 175 3.33 -1.01 -11.08
N LYS A 176 3.58 0.05 -10.30
CA LYS A 176 3.33 0.07 -8.85
C LYS A 176 1.90 -0.35 -8.47
N THR A 177 0.91 0.28 -9.09
CA THR A 177 -0.52 -0.06 -8.87
C THR A 177 -0.85 -1.48 -9.34
N ALA A 178 -0.20 -1.98 -10.39
CA ALA A 178 -0.39 -3.36 -10.85
C ALA A 178 0.04 -4.38 -9.79
N VAL A 179 1.19 -4.17 -9.13
CA VAL A 179 1.66 -5.01 -8.01
C VAL A 179 0.63 -5.03 -6.87
N ILE A 180 0.04 -3.89 -6.56
CA ILE A 180 -1.03 -3.79 -5.55
C ILE A 180 -2.24 -4.63 -5.97
N LEU A 181 -2.74 -4.43 -7.18
CA LEU A 181 -3.94 -5.10 -7.66
C LEU A 181 -3.75 -6.62 -7.74
N ASP A 182 -2.60 -7.10 -8.22
CA ASP A 182 -2.26 -8.52 -8.22
C ASP A 182 -2.22 -9.08 -6.79
N THR A 183 -1.64 -8.33 -5.85
CA THR A 183 -1.61 -8.73 -4.44
C THR A 183 -3.02 -8.85 -3.85
N ILE A 184 -3.91 -7.89 -4.15
CA ILE A 184 -5.31 -7.92 -3.70
C ILE A 184 -6.04 -9.12 -4.33
N ILE A 185 -5.93 -9.30 -5.64
CA ILE A 185 -6.59 -10.40 -6.36
C ILE A 185 -6.16 -11.76 -5.81
N ASN A 186 -4.90 -11.90 -5.43
CA ASN A 186 -4.36 -13.15 -4.88
C ASN A 186 -4.93 -13.52 -3.50
N GLN A 187 -5.57 -12.59 -2.79
CA GLN A 187 -6.16 -12.87 -1.47
C GLN A 187 -7.52 -13.59 -1.56
N LYS A 188 -8.03 -13.83 -2.75
CA LYS A 188 -9.34 -14.50 -2.96
C LYS A 188 -9.41 -15.84 -2.25
N GLY A 189 -10.42 -16.00 -1.40
CA GLY A 189 -10.62 -17.22 -0.60
C GLY A 189 -9.69 -17.35 0.61
N GLY A 190 -8.89 -16.31 0.90
CA GLY A 190 -8.08 -16.21 2.10
C GLY A 190 -8.81 -15.50 3.26
N ASP A 191 -8.04 -15.17 4.29
CA ASP A 191 -8.50 -14.54 5.54
C ASP A 191 -8.07 -13.07 5.67
N LEU A 192 -7.48 -12.49 4.62
CA LEU A 192 -6.91 -11.15 4.64
C LEU A 192 -7.94 -10.12 4.11
N ILE A 193 -8.20 -9.09 4.88
CA ILE A 193 -8.98 -7.93 4.44
C ILE A 193 -8.04 -6.91 3.81
N CYS A 194 -8.36 -6.49 2.60
CA CYS A 194 -7.59 -5.52 1.84
C CYS A 194 -8.21 -4.12 1.95
N ILE A 195 -7.37 -3.11 2.16
CA ILE A 195 -7.81 -1.71 2.20
C ILE A 195 -6.95 -0.94 1.20
N TYR A 196 -7.55 -0.55 0.08
CA TYR A 196 -6.89 0.25 -0.94
C TYR A 196 -7.20 1.72 -0.71
N CYS A 197 -6.17 2.52 -0.43
CA CYS A 197 -6.26 3.95 -0.22
C CYS A 197 -5.69 4.69 -1.44
N ALA A 198 -6.57 5.27 -2.25
CA ALA A 198 -6.20 6.16 -3.34
C ALA A 198 -6.01 7.59 -2.80
N ILE A 199 -4.81 8.16 -2.94
CA ILE A 199 -4.48 9.48 -2.42
C ILE A 199 -4.16 10.41 -3.59
N GLY A 200 -4.99 11.43 -3.81
CA GLY A 200 -4.79 12.41 -4.88
C GLY A 200 -4.76 11.78 -6.28
N GLN A 201 -5.46 10.67 -6.49
CA GLN A 201 -5.55 9.99 -7.78
C GLN A 201 -6.63 10.62 -8.67
N LYS A 202 -6.49 10.48 -9.99
CA LYS A 202 -7.55 10.88 -10.91
C LYS A 202 -8.78 9.99 -10.72
N ARG A 203 -9.99 10.57 -10.78
CA ARG A 203 -11.26 9.81 -10.67
C ARG A 203 -11.32 8.64 -11.67
N SER A 204 -10.80 8.83 -12.89
CA SER A 204 -10.73 7.77 -13.91
C SER A 204 -9.84 6.60 -13.48
N THR A 205 -8.73 6.87 -12.80
CA THR A 205 -7.83 5.82 -12.27
C THR A 205 -8.53 5.04 -11.15
N ILE A 206 -9.20 5.72 -10.23
CA ILE A 206 -9.97 5.08 -9.15
C ILE A 206 -11.07 4.19 -9.74
N ALA A 207 -11.82 4.68 -10.75
CA ALA A 207 -12.84 3.90 -11.43
C ALA A 207 -12.27 2.66 -12.13
N GLN A 208 -11.08 2.75 -12.73
CA GLN A 208 -10.39 1.62 -13.35
C GLN A 208 -9.98 0.58 -12.30
N VAL A 209 -9.43 1.00 -11.17
CA VAL A 209 -9.10 0.11 -10.04
C VAL A 209 -10.34 -0.62 -9.54
N MET A 210 -11.43 0.11 -9.28
CA MET A 210 -12.71 -0.48 -8.88
C MET A 210 -13.19 -1.53 -9.88
N LYS A 211 -13.12 -1.23 -11.17
CA LYS A 211 -13.53 -2.16 -12.22
C LYS A 211 -12.70 -3.44 -12.19
N VAL A 212 -11.37 -3.33 -12.15
CA VAL A 212 -10.46 -4.50 -12.11
C VAL A 212 -10.76 -5.37 -10.89
N LEU A 213 -10.92 -4.77 -9.71
CA LEU A 213 -11.21 -5.52 -8.48
C LEU A 213 -12.60 -6.16 -8.51
N THR A 214 -13.59 -5.49 -9.10
CA THR A 214 -14.94 -6.04 -9.28
C THR A 214 -14.94 -7.21 -10.25
N ASP A 215 -14.30 -7.07 -11.41
CA ASP A 215 -14.21 -8.11 -12.43
C ASP A 215 -13.49 -9.36 -11.91
N ALA A 216 -12.49 -9.19 -11.01
CA ALA A 216 -11.79 -10.28 -10.34
C ALA A 216 -12.59 -10.90 -9.16
N GLY A 217 -13.70 -10.28 -8.73
CA GLY A 217 -14.44 -10.66 -7.52
C GLY A 217 -13.67 -10.37 -6.24
N ALA A 218 -12.77 -9.39 -6.27
CA ALA A 218 -11.93 -9.03 -5.13
C ALA A 218 -12.60 -8.01 -4.18
N MET A 219 -13.71 -7.41 -4.60
CA MET A 219 -14.47 -6.49 -3.74
C MET A 219 -15.08 -7.19 -2.51
N ASP A 220 -15.30 -8.50 -2.55
CA ASP A 220 -15.87 -9.27 -1.44
C ASP A 220 -15.03 -9.23 -0.14
N TYR A 221 -13.76 -8.83 -0.23
CA TYR A 221 -12.82 -8.71 0.89
C TYR A 221 -12.00 -7.42 0.84
N THR A 222 -12.44 -6.43 0.04
CA THR A 222 -11.70 -5.17 -0.16
C THR A 222 -12.54 -3.96 0.23
N ILE A 223 -11.91 -3.00 0.91
CA ILE A 223 -12.43 -1.66 1.19
C ILE A 223 -11.62 -0.67 0.35
N ILE A 224 -12.28 0.27 -0.32
CA ILE A 224 -11.60 1.34 -1.06
C ILE A 224 -11.85 2.66 -0.33
N VAL A 225 -10.77 3.35 0.04
CA VAL A 225 -10.81 4.73 0.54
C VAL A 225 -10.29 5.63 -0.58
N ALA A 226 -11.16 6.44 -1.15
CA ALA A 226 -10.88 7.23 -2.33
C ALA A 226 -10.78 8.72 -2.00
N SER A 227 -9.62 9.31 -2.26
CA SER A 227 -9.41 10.75 -2.27
C SER A 227 -8.88 11.16 -3.63
N SER A 228 -9.72 11.91 -4.37
CA SER A 228 -9.36 12.32 -5.73
C SER A 228 -8.45 13.54 -5.74
N ALA A 229 -7.73 13.75 -6.86
CA ALA A 229 -6.86 14.91 -7.05
C ALA A 229 -7.63 16.25 -7.12
N SER A 230 -8.95 16.22 -7.26
CA SER A 230 -9.81 17.42 -7.26
C SER A 230 -10.33 17.79 -5.87
N GLU A 231 -10.07 16.95 -4.87
CA GLU A 231 -10.47 17.22 -3.49
C GLU A 231 -9.43 18.10 -2.78
N PRO A 232 -9.84 18.87 -1.77
CA PRO A 232 -8.92 19.69 -0.98
C PRO A 232 -7.74 18.89 -0.40
N ALA A 233 -6.60 19.56 -0.20
CA ALA A 233 -5.42 18.96 0.40
C ALA A 233 -5.72 18.35 1.79
N SER A 234 -6.64 18.93 2.53
CA SER A 234 -7.13 18.43 3.83
C SER A 234 -7.70 17.01 3.75
N VAL A 235 -8.52 16.75 2.75
CA VAL A 235 -9.13 15.43 2.54
C VAL A 235 -8.09 14.41 2.09
N GLN A 236 -7.14 14.82 1.23
CA GLN A 236 -6.02 13.99 0.83
C GLN A 236 -5.10 13.65 2.01
N TYR A 237 -4.90 14.61 2.93
CA TYR A 237 -4.09 14.43 4.14
C TYR A 237 -4.66 13.38 5.09
N ILE A 238 -5.97 13.36 5.32
CA ILE A 238 -6.58 12.39 6.25
C ILE A 238 -6.78 10.99 5.65
N ALA A 239 -6.76 10.86 4.33
CA ALA A 239 -7.07 9.60 3.65
C ALA A 239 -6.26 8.38 4.14
N PRO A 240 -4.93 8.41 4.26
CA PRO A 240 -4.18 7.25 4.72
C PRO A 240 -4.41 6.94 6.20
N TYR A 241 -4.69 7.94 7.04
CA TYR A 241 -5.04 7.71 8.44
C TYR A 241 -6.41 7.05 8.58
N ALA A 242 -7.38 7.44 7.75
CA ALA A 242 -8.69 6.79 7.69
C ALA A 242 -8.57 5.31 7.29
N ALA A 243 -7.83 5.01 6.23
CA ALA A 243 -7.57 3.65 5.80
C ALA A 243 -6.83 2.83 6.88
N CYS A 244 -5.86 3.43 7.57
CA CYS A 244 -5.16 2.81 8.68
C CYS A 244 -6.11 2.47 9.85
N ALA A 245 -6.96 3.42 10.25
CA ALA A 245 -7.92 3.22 11.33
C ALA A 245 -8.93 2.09 11.02
N MET A 246 -9.35 1.97 9.75
CA MET A 246 -10.18 0.85 9.28
C MET A 246 -9.42 -0.49 9.36
N GLY A 247 -8.14 -0.51 8.99
CA GLY A 247 -7.30 -1.71 9.07
C GLY A 247 -7.00 -2.14 10.50
N GLU A 248 -6.79 -1.20 11.40
CA GLU A 248 -6.58 -1.46 12.82
C GLU A 248 -7.78 -2.16 13.48
N PHE A 249 -8.99 -1.83 13.06
CA PHE A 249 -10.18 -2.52 13.55
C PHE A 249 -10.07 -4.04 13.36
N PHE A 250 -9.68 -4.50 12.18
CA PHE A 250 -9.53 -5.94 11.93
C PHE A 250 -8.37 -6.54 12.71
N ARG A 251 -7.22 -5.86 12.77
CA ARG A 251 -6.07 -6.29 13.57
C ARG A 251 -6.44 -6.48 15.05
N ASP A 252 -7.10 -5.48 15.63
CA ASP A 252 -7.45 -5.47 17.05
C ASP A 252 -8.55 -6.50 17.37
N ASN A 253 -9.34 -6.90 16.36
CA ASN A 253 -10.32 -7.98 16.43
C ASN A 253 -9.77 -9.35 15.98
N LYS A 254 -8.45 -9.59 16.14
CA LYS A 254 -7.78 -10.88 15.91
C LYS A 254 -7.80 -11.34 14.44
N ARG A 255 -8.05 -10.44 13.51
CA ARG A 255 -8.07 -10.69 12.06
C ARG A 255 -6.82 -10.13 11.41
N HIS A 256 -6.71 -10.31 10.12
CA HIS A 256 -5.58 -9.84 9.33
C HIS A 256 -6.05 -8.84 8.29
N ALA A 257 -5.34 -7.71 8.21
CA ALA A 257 -5.61 -6.70 7.20
C ALA A 257 -4.31 -6.24 6.53
N VAL A 258 -4.44 -5.71 5.32
CA VAL A 258 -3.37 -5.03 4.59
C VAL A 258 -3.87 -3.70 4.06
N THR A 259 -3.10 -2.65 4.28
CA THR A 259 -3.35 -1.31 3.73
C THR A 259 -2.37 -1.02 2.59
N PHE A 260 -2.90 -0.52 1.49
CA PHE A 260 -2.13 -0.03 0.35
C PHE A 260 -2.32 1.48 0.26
N TYR A 261 -1.23 2.25 0.31
CA TYR A 261 -1.30 3.72 0.22
C TYR A 261 -0.76 4.18 -1.13
N ASP A 262 -1.64 4.42 -2.08
CA ASP A 262 -1.30 4.81 -3.47
C ASP A 262 -1.66 6.28 -3.75
N ASP A 263 -0.75 7.28 -3.54
CA ASP A 263 0.62 7.16 -3.06
C ASP A 263 0.95 8.15 -1.94
N LEU A 264 1.94 7.84 -1.12
CA LEU A 264 2.39 8.71 -0.04
C LEU A 264 3.19 9.93 -0.52
N SER A 265 3.66 9.96 -1.77
CA SER A 265 4.28 11.17 -2.35
C SER A 265 3.25 12.30 -2.41
N LYS A 266 2.03 12.01 -2.86
CA LYS A 266 0.92 12.97 -2.88
C LYS A 266 0.43 13.33 -1.49
N HIS A 267 0.43 12.38 -0.57
CA HIS A 267 0.15 12.65 0.84
C HIS A 267 1.12 13.70 1.42
N ALA A 268 2.42 13.55 1.16
CA ALA A 268 3.42 14.52 1.58
C ALA A 268 3.20 15.90 0.91
N GLN A 269 2.83 15.92 -0.38
CA GLN A 269 2.53 17.16 -1.11
C GLN A 269 1.32 17.87 -0.50
N ALA A 270 0.24 17.17 -0.20
CA ALA A 270 -0.93 17.71 0.48
C ALA A 270 -0.56 18.29 1.85
N TYR A 271 0.26 17.60 2.63
CA TYR A 271 0.73 18.11 3.92
C TYR A 271 1.62 19.33 3.80
N ARG A 272 2.47 19.39 2.76
CA ARG A 272 3.27 20.58 2.45
C ARG A 272 2.38 21.78 2.13
N GLU A 273 1.36 21.59 1.30
CA GLU A 273 0.39 22.63 0.96
C GLU A 273 -0.32 23.18 2.20
N ILE A 274 -0.89 22.30 3.01
CA ILE A 274 -1.52 22.67 4.29
C ILE A 274 -0.56 23.43 5.19
N SER A 275 0.67 22.97 5.33
CA SER A 275 1.67 23.57 6.22
C SER A 275 2.09 24.97 5.76
N LEU A 276 2.22 25.20 4.45
CA LEU A 276 2.52 26.51 3.88
C LEU A 276 1.34 27.47 4.08
N LEU A 277 0.11 27.02 3.88
CA LEU A 277 -1.09 27.82 4.11
C LEU A 277 -1.25 28.19 5.60
N LEU A 278 -0.91 27.29 6.51
CA LEU A 278 -0.83 27.55 7.96
C LEU A 278 0.42 28.39 8.37
N ARG A 279 1.22 28.84 7.40
CA ARG A 279 2.45 29.64 7.62
C ARG A 279 3.50 28.95 8.48
N ARG A 280 3.51 27.62 8.53
CA ARG A 280 4.59 26.87 9.19
C ARG A 280 5.90 27.08 8.42
N PRO A 281 7.05 27.26 9.11
CA PRO A 281 8.32 27.49 8.45
C PRO A 281 8.70 26.30 7.55
N PRO A 282 8.99 26.54 6.25
CA PRO A 282 9.39 25.47 5.33
C PRO A 282 10.84 25.02 5.58
N GLY A 283 11.07 23.72 5.42
CA GLY A 283 12.39 23.10 5.41
C GLY A 283 12.84 22.70 4.00
N ARG A 284 13.53 21.56 3.89
CA ARG A 284 14.02 21.02 2.61
C ARG A 284 12.86 20.79 1.63
N GLU A 285 13.01 21.21 0.38
CA GLU A 285 12.01 21.12 -0.68
C GLU A 285 10.64 21.72 -0.30
N ALA A 286 10.67 22.74 0.57
CA ALA A 286 9.50 23.39 1.16
C ALA A 286 8.59 22.48 2.01
N TYR A 287 9.01 21.27 2.35
CA TYR A 287 8.31 20.43 3.31
C TYR A 287 8.49 20.97 4.75
N PRO A 288 7.48 20.82 5.61
CA PRO A 288 7.63 21.17 7.02
C PRO A 288 8.61 20.21 7.72
N GLY A 289 9.23 20.67 8.81
CA GLY A 289 10.25 19.90 9.53
C GLY A 289 9.77 18.54 10.09
N ASP A 290 8.47 18.41 10.28
CA ASP A 290 7.84 17.20 10.83
C ASP A 290 7.31 16.21 9.75
N VAL A 291 7.66 16.39 8.47
CA VAL A 291 7.20 15.48 7.39
C VAL A 291 7.66 14.04 7.58
N PHE A 292 8.80 13.80 8.24
CA PHE A 292 9.20 12.46 8.62
C PHE A 292 8.18 11.85 9.61
N TYR A 293 7.77 12.61 10.59
CA TYR A 293 6.79 12.18 11.59
C TYR A 293 5.40 11.92 10.97
N LEU A 294 5.03 12.65 9.92
CA LEU A 294 3.81 12.40 9.15
C LEU A 294 3.69 10.93 8.71
N HIS A 295 4.73 10.39 8.11
CA HIS A 295 4.74 9.01 7.61
C HIS A 295 5.10 7.98 8.68
N SER A 296 5.99 8.31 9.62
CA SER A 296 6.39 7.37 10.67
C SER A 296 5.24 7.05 11.61
N ARG A 297 4.46 8.04 12.07
CA ARG A 297 3.29 7.80 12.93
C ARG A 297 2.17 7.02 12.24
N LEU A 298 2.07 7.09 10.90
CA LEU A 298 1.16 6.28 10.11
C LEU A 298 1.65 4.83 10.01
N LEU A 299 2.87 4.65 9.54
CA LEU A 299 3.42 3.32 9.18
C LEU A 299 3.79 2.49 10.41
N GLU A 300 4.16 3.10 11.53
CA GLU A 300 4.43 2.38 12.78
C GLU A 300 3.16 1.70 13.37
N ARG A 301 1.98 2.11 12.95
CA ARG A 301 0.72 1.47 13.35
C ARG A 301 0.54 0.08 12.72
N ALA A 302 1.24 -0.22 11.62
CA ALA A 302 1.30 -1.56 11.05
C ALA A 302 2.15 -2.47 11.96
N ALA A 303 1.56 -3.60 12.37
CA ALA A 303 2.20 -4.54 13.27
C ALA A 303 1.52 -5.92 13.24
N LYS A 304 2.25 -6.95 13.66
CA LYS A 304 1.72 -8.24 14.10
C LYS A 304 1.59 -8.19 15.61
N LEU A 305 0.38 -8.28 16.13
CA LEU A 305 0.13 -8.34 17.56
C LEU A 305 0.52 -9.70 18.13
N ASN A 306 0.92 -9.71 19.40
CA ASN A 306 1.23 -10.94 20.11
C ASN A 306 -0.04 -11.80 20.38
N ASP A 307 0.16 -13.07 20.72
CA ASP A 307 -0.96 -14.02 20.91
C ASP A 307 -1.85 -13.65 22.10
N LYS A 308 -1.34 -12.92 23.10
CA LYS A 308 -2.13 -12.43 24.24
C LYS A 308 -3.18 -11.41 23.77
N LEU A 309 -2.87 -10.64 22.73
CA LEU A 309 -3.78 -9.70 22.10
C LEU A 309 -4.55 -10.33 20.92
N GLY A 310 -4.40 -11.64 20.73
CA GLY A 310 -5.14 -12.41 19.74
C GLY A 310 -4.45 -12.60 18.39
N GLY A 311 -3.19 -12.16 18.23
CA GLY A 311 -2.36 -12.47 17.05
C GLY A 311 -2.81 -11.81 15.74
N GLY A 312 -3.68 -10.79 15.77
CA GLY A 312 -4.08 -10.05 14.58
C GLY A 312 -2.92 -9.30 13.94
N SER A 313 -3.05 -8.92 12.67
CA SER A 313 -2.00 -8.17 11.96
C SER A 313 -2.55 -7.08 11.06
N LEU A 314 -1.82 -5.99 10.96
CA LEU A 314 -1.98 -4.96 9.96
C LEU A 314 -0.66 -4.84 9.20
N THR A 315 -0.68 -5.17 7.91
CA THR A 315 0.46 -5.01 6.99
C THR A 315 0.28 -3.71 6.23
N SER A 316 1.36 -2.99 5.95
CA SER A 316 1.30 -1.75 5.16
C SER A 316 2.20 -1.83 3.94
N LEU A 317 1.62 -1.53 2.79
CA LEU A 317 2.31 -1.45 1.51
C LEU A 317 2.17 -0.01 0.96
N PRO A 318 3.00 0.94 1.46
CA PRO A 318 3.04 2.28 0.93
C PRO A 318 3.66 2.31 -0.46
N VAL A 319 3.18 3.26 -1.27
CA VAL A 319 3.75 3.56 -2.60
C VAL A 319 4.42 4.91 -2.56
N ILE A 320 5.61 5.00 -3.15
CA ILE A 320 6.33 6.24 -3.41
C ILE A 320 6.62 6.35 -4.91
N GLU A 321 6.32 7.52 -5.47
CA GLU A 321 6.69 7.87 -6.85
C GLU A 321 8.05 8.58 -6.84
N THR A 322 9.00 8.03 -7.63
CA THR A 322 10.28 8.69 -7.91
C THR A 322 10.23 9.46 -9.22
N GLN A 323 11.20 10.33 -9.44
CA GLN A 323 11.45 11.02 -10.69
C GLN A 323 12.83 10.61 -11.19
N ALA A 324 12.90 10.09 -12.42
CA ALA A 324 14.13 9.61 -13.05
C ALA A 324 14.94 8.61 -12.18
N GLY A 325 14.24 7.76 -11.44
CA GLY A 325 14.84 6.75 -10.57
C GLY A 325 15.52 7.30 -9.31
N ASP A 326 15.36 8.58 -8.98
CA ASP A 326 16.05 9.19 -7.82
C ASP A 326 15.43 8.74 -6.48
N VAL A 327 16.02 7.72 -5.88
CA VAL A 327 15.68 7.24 -4.53
C VAL A 327 16.33 8.07 -3.42
N SER A 328 17.25 8.98 -3.76
CA SER A 328 17.95 9.84 -2.79
C SER A 328 17.18 11.14 -2.46
N ALA A 329 16.06 11.40 -3.15
CA ALA A 329 15.16 12.51 -2.88
C ALA A 329 14.60 12.44 -1.44
N TYR A 330 14.08 13.56 -0.95
CA TYR A 330 13.77 13.72 0.47
C TYR A 330 12.67 12.75 0.96
N ILE A 331 11.55 12.68 0.29
CA ILE A 331 10.44 11.80 0.70
C ILE A 331 10.76 10.31 0.51
N PRO A 332 11.33 9.84 -0.64
CA PRO A 332 11.78 8.47 -0.79
C PRO A 332 12.71 8.01 0.34
N THR A 333 13.75 8.79 0.65
CA THR A 333 14.73 8.47 1.71
C THR A 333 14.06 8.30 3.07
N ASN A 334 13.13 9.20 3.41
CA ASN A 334 12.38 9.12 4.66
C ASN A 334 11.57 7.82 4.76
N VAL A 335 10.82 7.48 3.72
CA VAL A 335 9.95 6.29 3.76
C VAL A 335 10.76 4.98 3.71
N ILE A 336 11.86 4.93 2.95
CA ILE A 336 12.80 3.78 2.97
C ILE A 336 13.32 3.52 4.40
N SER A 337 13.61 4.59 5.16
CA SER A 337 14.11 4.45 6.53
C SER A 337 13.05 3.97 7.53
N ILE A 338 11.77 4.29 7.30
CA ILE A 338 10.64 3.90 8.16
C ILE A 338 10.22 2.45 7.90
N THR A 339 10.34 1.98 6.67
CA THR A 339 9.83 0.67 6.24
C THR A 339 10.81 -0.47 6.52
N ASP A 340 10.30 -1.70 6.51
CA ASP A 340 11.05 -2.94 6.75
C ASP A 340 11.65 -3.52 5.46
N GLY A 341 11.67 -2.74 4.40
CA GLY A 341 12.21 -3.07 3.10
C GLY A 341 11.52 -2.31 1.98
N GLN A 342 11.97 -2.56 0.75
CA GLN A 342 11.43 -1.93 -0.45
C GLN A 342 11.46 -2.86 -1.66
N ILE A 343 10.43 -2.74 -2.49
CA ILE A 343 10.32 -3.31 -3.83
C ILE A 343 10.55 -2.16 -4.81
N TYR A 344 11.69 -2.16 -5.49
CA TYR A 344 12.05 -1.13 -6.45
C TYR A 344 11.65 -1.54 -7.87
N LEU A 345 10.80 -0.72 -8.49
CA LEU A 345 10.39 -0.87 -9.88
C LEU A 345 11.17 0.10 -10.77
N GLU A 346 11.94 -0.45 -11.69
CA GLU A 346 12.87 0.28 -12.55
C GLU A 346 12.30 0.51 -13.95
N ALA A 347 12.37 1.75 -14.43
CA ALA A 347 11.83 2.12 -15.73
C ALA A 347 12.57 1.42 -16.90
N ASP A 348 13.88 1.23 -16.79
CA ASP A 348 14.67 0.57 -17.83
C ASP A 348 14.29 -0.91 -17.99
N LEU A 349 14.05 -1.62 -16.89
CA LEU A 349 13.53 -3.00 -16.92
C LEU A 349 12.14 -3.05 -17.53
N PHE A 350 11.28 -2.09 -17.19
CA PHE A 350 9.92 -2.01 -17.75
C PHE A 350 9.96 -1.81 -19.27
N ASN A 351 10.82 -0.92 -19.75
CA ASN A 351 11.00 -0.61 -21.17
C ASN A 351 11.65 -1.78 -21.92
N ALA A 352 12.54 -2.53 -21.26
CA ALA A 352 13.13 -3.76 -21.80
C ALA A 352 12.14 -4.95 -21.83
N GLY A 353 10.88 -4.77 -21.41
CA GLY A 353 9.86 -5.81 -21.43
C GLY A 353 9.96 -6.81 -20.27
N ILE A 354 10.74 -6.52 -19.24
CA ILE A 354 10.80 -7.30 -18.00
C ILE A 354 9.67 -6.80 -17.08
N ARG A 355 8.62 -7.59 -16.95
CA ARG A 355 7.42 -7.23 -16.17
C ARG A 355 7.00 -8.38 -15.27
N PRO A 356 6.85 -8.15 -13.94
CA PRO A 356 7.05 -6.87 -13.24
C PRO A 356 8.50 -6.40 -13.28
N ALA A 357 8.69 -5.08 -13.35
CA ALA A 357 9.99 -4.44 -13.56
C ALA A 357 10.81 -4.33 -12.26
N ILE A 358 10.88 -5.41 -11.49
CA ILE A 358 11.48 -5.43 -10.16
C ILE A 358 12.99 -5.55 -10.26
N ASN A 359 13.71 -4.54 -9.78
CA ASN A 359 15.15 -4.63 -9.61
C ASN A 359 15.50 -5.37 -8.32
N VAL A 360 15.87 -6.63 -8.46
CA VAL A 360 16.19 -7.54 -7.34
C VAL A 360 17.45 -7.10 -6.56
N GLY A 361 18.33 -6.32 -7.20
CA GLY A 361 19.59 -5.89 -6.59
C GLY A 361 19.42 -4.89 -5.46
N ILE A 362 18.52 -3.93 -5.66
CA ILE A 362 18.26 -2.85 -4.71
C ILE A 362 16.94 -3.03 -3.93
N SER A 363 16.16 -4.04 -4.29
CA SER A 363 14.99 -4.43 -3.51
C SER A 363 15.40 -5.30 -2.32
N VAL A 364 14.80 -5.06 -1.17
CA VAL A 364 15.16 -5.71 0.10
C VAL A 364 13.92 -6.00 0.92
N SER A 365 13.81 -7.19 1.50
CA SER A 365 12.91 -7.48 2.62
C SER A 365 13.73 -7.80 3.86
N ARG A 366 13.57 -7.02 4.94
CA ARG A 366 14.27 -7.25 6.20
C ARG A 366 13.74 -8.46 6.98
N VAL A 367 12.52 -8.91 6.69
CA VAL A 367 11.96 -10.14 7.24
C VAL A 367 12.50 -11.36 6.49
N GLY A 368 12.63 -11.25 5.18
CA GLY A 368 13.27 -12.26 4.34
C GLY A 368 12.58 -13.63 4.44
N GLY A 369 13.38 -14.68 4.43
CA GLY A 369 12.90 -16.07 4.44
C GLY A 369 12.03 -16.48 5.63
N ASN A 370 11.95 -15.67 6.70
CA ASN A 370 11.00 -15.91 7.80
C ASN A 370 9.53 -15.70 7.36
N ALA A 371 9.31 -14.89 6.32
CA ALA A 371 8.01 -14.68 5.70
C ALA A 371 7.75 -15.61 4.50
N GLN A 372 8.41 -16.77 4.44
CA GLN A 372 8.20 -17.78 3.40
C GLN A 372 7.82 -19.12 3.98
N ILE A 373 6.95 -19.85 3.28
CA ILE A 373 6.75 -21.27 3.56
C ILE A 373 8.06 -22.04 3.26
N LYS A 374 8.27 -23.16 3.94
CA LYS A 374 9.51 -23.93 3.79
C LYS A 374 9.75 -24.36 2.33
N ALA A 375 8.69 -24.74 1.58
CA ALA A 375 8.80 -25.10 0.17
C ALA A 375 9.37 -23.95 -0.68
N MET A 376 8.88 -22.73 -0.51
CA MET A 376 9.39 -21.56 -1.24
C MET A 376 10.86 -21.27 -0.88
N ARG A 377 11.18 -21.33 0.41
CA ARG A 377 12.58 -21.14 0.88
C ARG A 377 13.55 -22.17 0.31
N GLN A 378 13.07 -23.41 0.13
CA GLN A 378 13.89 -24.49 -0.45
C GLN A 378 14.21 -24.26 -1.93
N VAL A 379 13.32 -23.65 -2.71
CA VAL A 379 13.50 -23.45 -4.15
C VAL A 379 14.08 -22.08 -4.51
N ALA A 380 13.85 -21.07 -3.67
CA ALA A 380 14.26 -19.70 -3.92
C ALA A 380 15.59 -19.32 -3.22
N GLY A 381 16.17 -20.24 -2.42
CA GLY A 381 17.34 -19.93 -1.59
C GLY A 381 18.56 -19.41 -2.37
N SER A 382 18.83 -19.95 -3.55
CA SER A 382 19.91 -19.49 -4.45
C SER A 382 19.47 -18.46 -5.49
N LEU A 383 18.16 -18.34 -5.74
CA LEU A 383 17.62 -17.60 -6.88
C LEU A 383 18.10 -16.14 -6.93
N ARG A 384 18.16 -15.48 -5.78
CA ARG A 384 18.65 -14.10 -5.69
C ARG A 384 20.13 -13.98 -6.06
N LEU A 385 20.96 -14.94 -5.63
CA LEU A 385 22.36 -14.99 -5.96
C LEU A 385 22.57 -15.30 -7.44
N ASP A 386 21.80 -16.25 -7.98
CA ASP A 386 21.87 -16.63 -9.40
C ASP A 386 21.49 -15.45 -10.29
N MET A 387 20.47 -14.68 -9.91
CA MET A 387 20.06 -13.48 -10.64
C MET A 387 21.07 -12.33 -10.53
N ALA A 388 21.75 -12.18 -9.38
CA ALA A 388 22.83 -11.19 -9.22
C ALA A 388 24.02 -11.55 -10.11
N GLN A 389 24.47 -12.80 -10.09
CA GLN A 389 25.56 -13.30 -10.96
C GLN A 389 25.22 -13.15 -12.44
N TYR A 390 23.98 -13.47 -12.81
CA TYR A 390 23.51 -13.27 -14.18
C TYR A 390 23.64 -11.81 -14.64
N ARG A 391 23.23 -10.84 -13.81
CA ARG A 391 23.35 -9.42 -14.16
C ARG A 391 24.80 -8.99 -14.37
N ASP A 392 25.68 -9.42 -13.48
CA ASP A 392 27.11 -9.11 -13.59
C ASP A 392 27.68 -9.70 -14.87
N LEU A 393 27.39 -10.98 -15.15
CA LEU A 393 27.84 -11.65 -16.38
C LEU A 393 27.21 -11.06 -17.65
N ALA A 394 25.94 -10.66 -17.62
CA ALA A 394 25.27 -10.04 -18.76
C ALA A 394 25.88 -8.68 -19.10
N ALA A 395 26.31 -7.90 -18.11
CA ALA A 395 27.02 -6.66 -18.31
C ALA A 395 28.39 -6.91 -19.01
N PHE A 396 29.12 -7.94 -18.58
CA PHE A 396 30.39 -8.33 -19.24
C PHE A 396 30.18 -8.85 -20.67
N ALA A 397 29.12 -9.63 -20.90
CA ALA A 397 28.83 -10.21 -22.20
C ALA A 397 28.55 -9.16 -23.29
N GLN A 398 28.14 -7.95 -22.92
CA GLN A 398 27.99 -6.82 -23.88
C GLN A 398 29.30 -6.37 -24.48
N PHE A 399 30.44 -6.65 -23.82
CA PHE A 399 31.79 -6.26 -24.33
C PHE A 399 32.49 -7.36 -25.13
N GLY A 400 31.88 -8.56 -25.28
CA GLY A 400 32.44 -9.66 -26.10
C GLY A 400 32.01 -11.03 -25.64
N SER A 401 30.92 -11.56 -26.16
CA SER A 401 30.38 -12.88 -25.79
C SER A 401 31.22 -14.06 -26.27
N ASP A 402 32.04 -13.89 -27.31
CA ASP A 402 32.75 -14.98 -28.00
C ASP A 402 33.98 -15.51 -27.24
N GLN A 403 34.40 -14.81 -26.18
CA GLN A 403 35.56 -15.19 -25.34
C GLN A 403 35.17 -15.86 -24.03
N LEU A 404 33.85 -16.06 -23.76
CA LEU A 404 33.41 -16.67 -22.54
C LEU A 404 33.59 -18.20 -22.54
N ASP A 405 34.01 -18.75 -21.44
CA ASP A 405 34.11 -20.19 -21.27
C ASP A 405 32.72 -20.87 -21.27
N LYS A 406 32.67 -22.17 -21.50
CA LYS A 406 31.41 -22.94 -21.58
C LYS A 406 30.61 -22.89 -20.28
N ALA A 407 31.24 -22.79 -19.13
CA ALA A 407 30.53 -22.71 -17.84
C ALA A 407 29.82 -21.36 -17.67
N THR A 408 30.51 -20.27 -18.02
CA THR A 408 29.93 -18.91 -18.02
C THR A 408 28.80 -18.78 -19.05
N GLN A 409 28.93 -19.37 -20.25
CA GLN A 409 27.86 -19.41 -21.24
C GLN A 409 26.62 -20.16 -20.71
N ALA A 410 26.80 -21.32 -20.06
CA ALA A 410 25.70 -22.07 -19.45
C ALA A 410 25.00 -21.28 -18.32
N GLN A 411 25.78 -20.55 -17.53
CA GLN A 411 25.27 -19.71 -16.45
C GLN A 411 24.45 -18.51 -16.98
N LEU A 412 24.93 -17.86 -18.05
CA LEU A 412 24.18 -16.83 -18.77
C LEU A 412 22.88 -17.36 -19.33
N ALA A 413 22.91 -18.52 -20.02
CA ALA A 413 21.72 -19.14 -20.59
C ALA A 413 20.70 -19.53 -19.52
N ARG A 414 21.14 -20.00 -18.34
CA ARG A 414 20.27 -20.25 -17.20
C ARG A 414 19.66 -18.98 -16.65
N GLY A 415 20.46 -17.92 -16.46
CA GLY A 415 19.98 -16.62 -15.99
C GLY A 415 18.94 -15.97 -16.91
N GLN A 416 19.10 -16.12 -18.24
CA GLN A 416 18.09 -15.69 -19.21
C GLN A 416 16.76 -16.43 -19.00
N ARG A 417 16.78 -17.76 -18.82
CA ARG A 417 15.57 -18.55 -18.55
C ARG A 417 14.92 -18.18 -17.23
N LEU A 418 15.73 -17.97 -16.19
CA LEU A 418 15.21 -17.49 -14.88
C LEU A 418 14.53 -16.13 -15.01
N THR A 419 15.10 -15.21 -15.83
CA THR A 419 14.48 -13.92 -16.13
C THR A 419 13.11 -14.09 -16.80
N GLU A 420 13.01 -15.00 -17.79
CA GLU A 420 11.74 -15.28 -18.47
C GLU A 420 10.69 -15.90 -17.52
N ILE A 421 11.11 -16.82 -16.65
CA ILE A 421 10.22 -17.42 -15.63
C ILE A 421 9.68 -16.40 -14.66
N LEU A 422 10.48 -15.41 -14.26
CA LEU A 422 10.07 -14.37 -13.33
C LEU A 422 9.13 -13.36 -13.95
N LYS A 423 9.05 -13.26 -15.27
CA LYS A 423 8.02 -12.45 -15.94
C LYS A 423 6.64 -13.01 -15.66
N GLN A 424 5.69 -12.12 -15.47
CA GLN A 424 4.31 -12.46 -15.15
C GLN A 424 3.38 -11.40 -15.72
N ASP A 425 2.28 -11.83 -16.31
CA ASP A 425 1.30 -10.91 -16.87
C ASP A 425 0.52 -10.24 -15.75
N GLN A 426 0.05 -9.04 -16.01
CA GLN A 426 -0.73 -8.23 -15.08
C GLN A 426 -2.09 -8.89 -14.84
N TYR A 427 -2.58 -8.82 -13.61
CA TYR A 427 -3.84 -9.42 -13.15
C TYR A 427 -3.90 -10.94 -13.27
N ALA A 428 -2.75 -11.58 -13.23
CA ALA A 428 -2.59 -13.02 -13.29
C ALA A 428 -1.72 -13.56 -12.13
N PRO A 429 -2.11 -13.32 -10.87
CA PRO A 429 -1.37 -13.84 -9.73
C PRO A 429 -1.39 -15.36 -9.68
N LEU A 430 -0.30 -15.96 -9.26
CA LEU A 430 -0.14 -17.41 -9.12
C LEU A 430 -0.19 -17.83 -7.65
N SER A 431 -0.91 -18.92 -7.38
CA SER A 431 -0.89 -19.52 -6.04
C SER A 431 0.52 -20.03 -5.67
N VAL A 432 0.84 -20.04 -4.39
CA VAL A 432 2.21 -20.35 -3.91
C VAL A 432 2.72 -21.71 -4.36
N GLU A 433 1.87 -22.74 -4.45
CA GLU A 433 2.25 -24.07 -4.93
C GLU A 433 2.63 -24.07 -6.41
N LYS A 434 1.94 -23.27 -7.25
CA LYS A 434 2.30 -23.09 -8.66
C LYS A 434 3.61 -22.34 -8.82
N GLN A 435 3.83 -21.30 -8.00
CA GLN A 435 5.09 -20.57 -7.97
C GLN A 435 6.26 -21.48 -7.56
N VAL A 436 6.08 -22.29 -6.50
CA VAL A 436 7.10 -23.24 -6.03
C VAL A 436 7.46 -24.24 -7.12
N LEU A 437 6.45 -24.78 -7.82
CA LEU A 437 6.68 -25.72 -8.94
C LEU A 437 7.46 -25.06 -10.07
N SER A 438 7.03 -23.88 -10.51
CA SER A 438 7.67 -23.13 -11.60
C SER A 438 9.14 -22.80 -11.29
N ILE A 439 9.40 -22.24 -10.11
CA ILE A 439 10.75 -21.89 -9.68
C ILE A 439 11.62 -23.13 -9.49
N TYR A 440 11.08 -24.22 -8.92
CA TYR A 440 11.81 -25.48 -8.76
C TYR A 440 12.28 -26.04 -10.09
N VAL A 441 11.40 -26.08 -11.10
CA VAL A 441 11.73 -26.61 -12.42
C VAL A 441 12.81 -25.77 -13.10
N ALA A 442 12.76 -24.44 -12.92
CA ALA A 442 13.76 -23.53 -13.47
C ALA A 442 15.12 -23.65 -12.76
N THR A 443 15.13 -23.71 -11.43
CA THR A 443 16.37 -23.75 -10.65
C THR A 443 17.05 -25.11 -10.62
N SER A 444 16.27 -26.21 -10.81
CA SER A 444 16.82 -27.57 -10.85
C SER A 444 17.46 -27.96 -12.19
N GLY A 445 17.53 -27.04 -13.17
CA GLY A 445 18.11 -27.31 -14.49
C GLY A 445 17.21 -28.08 -15.44
N GLN A 446 15.99 -28.37 -15.06
CA GLN A 446 15.05 -29.10 -15.91
C GLN A 446 14.59 -28.33 -17.15
N MET A 447 14.83 -27.01 -17.18
CA MET A 447 14.55 -26.11 -18.33
C MET A 447 15.76 -25.83 -19.20
N ASP A 448 16.96 -26.35 -18.88
CA ASP A 448 18.20 -25.99 -19.59
C ASP A 448 18.16 -26.33 -21.09
N SER A 449 17.35 -27.33 -21.50
CA SER A 449 17.14 -27.70 -22.90
C SER A 449 16.07 -26.87 -23.62
N VAL A 450 15.27 -26.06 -22.91
CA VAL A 450 14.19 -25.26 -23.50
C VAL A 450 14.79 -23.96 -24.07
N GLN A 451 14.40 -23.58 -25.28
CA GLN A 451 14.80 -22.30 -25.87
C GLN A 451 14.22 -21.13 -25.05
N VAL A 452 14.98 -20.04 -24.92
CA VAL A 452 14.57 -18.88 -24.10
C VAL A 452 13.23 -18.31 -24.54
N SER A 453 12.98 -18.25 -25.87
CA SER A 453 11.69 -17.79 -26.44
C SER A 453 10.49 -18.66 -26.07
N GLU A 454 10.70 -19.93 -25.74
CA GLU A 454 9.65 -20.89 -25.43
C GLU A 454 9.43 -21.08 -23.92
N VAL A 455 10.24 -20.45 -23.08
CA VAL A 455 10.20 -20.65 -21.61
C VAL A 455 8.84 -20.30 -21.02
N ARG A 456 8.24 -19.18 -21.39
CA ARG A 456 6.92 -18.76 -20.88
C ARG A 456 5.80 -19.71 -21.32
N ARG A 457 5.85 -20.15 -22.57
CA ARG A 457 4.91 -21.14 -23.10
C ARG A 457 5.06 -22.48 -22.37
N PHE A 458 6.31 -22.93 -22.20
CA PHE A 458 6.62 -24.15 -21.44
C PHE A 458 6.07 -24.08 -20.01
N GLU A 459 6.29 -22.98 -19.30
CA GLU A 459 5.76 -22.77 -17.95
C GLU A 459 4.24 -22.87 -17.90
N SER A 460 3.55 -22.12 -18.76
CA SER A 460 2.09 -22.08 -18.80
C SER A 460 1.47 -23.46 -19.08
N GLU A 461 2.00 -24.15 -20.12
CA GLU A 461 1.52 -25.48 -20.49
C GLU A 461 1.86 -26.53 -19.41
N LEU A 462 3.04 -26.44 -18.77
CA LEU A 462 3.43 -27.31 -17.65
C LEU A 462 2.50 -27.14 -16.44
N LEU A 463 2.20 -25.92 -16.05
CA LEU A 463 1.29 -25.65 -14.93
C LEU A 463 -0.10 -26.23 -15.22
N GLN A 464 -0.61 -26.06 -16.43
CA GLN A 464 -1.88 -26.63 -16.87
C GLN A 464 -1.84 -28.18 -16.90
N PHE A 465 -0.76 -28.76 -17.39
CA PHE A 465 -0.56 -30.22 -17.43
C PHE A 465 -0.56 -30.79 -16.02
N VAL A 466 0.18 -30.19 -15.08
CA VAL A 466 0.21 -30.67 -13.69
C VAL A 466 -1.14 -30.47 -13.00
N GLU A 467 -1.82 -29.37 -13.25
CA GLU A 467 -3.14 -29.11 -12.68
C GLU A 467 -4.19 -30.12 -13.16
N THR A 468 -4.06 -30.58 -14.40
CA THR A 468 -5.00 -31.54 -14.99
C THR A 468 -4.66 -32.99 -14.61
N ASN A 469 -3.39 -33.40 -14.73
CA ASN A 469 -2.99 -34.81 -14.66
C ASN A 469 -2.32 -35.21 -13.34
N HIS A 470 -1.77 -34.22 -12.59
CA HIS A 470 -0.95 -34.44 -11.39
C HIS A 470 -1.35 -33.54 -10.24
N ARG A 471 -2.65 -33.32 -10.01
CA ARG A 471 -3.18 -32.43 -8.94
C ARG A 471 -2.64 -32.76 -7.56
N SER A 472 -2.26 -34.02 -7.31
CA SER A 472 -1.66 -34.44 -6.05
C SER A 472 -0.41 -33.67 -5.69
N ILE A 473 0.41 -33.29 -6.69
CA ILE A 473 1.64 -32.53 -6.48
C ILE A 473 1.32 -31.17 -5.87
N LEU A 474 0.42 -30.39 -6.49
CA LEU A 474 0.04 -29.07 -6.01
C LEU A 474 -0.63 -29.14 -4.63
N LYS A 475 -1.49 -30.16 -4.43
CA LYS A 475 -2.13 -30.40 -3.13
C LYS A 475 -1.09 -30.73 -2.04
N SER A 476 -0.13 -31.61 -2.33
CA SER A 476 0.92 -31.96 -1.38
C SER A 476 1.80 -30.76 -0.99
N ILE A 477 2.16 -29.91 -1.95
CA ILE A 477 2.92 -28.67 -1.67
C ILE A 477 2.12 -27.74 -0.77
N ARG A 478 0.83 -27.57 -1.04
CA ARG A 478 -0.06 -26.69 -0.27
C ARG A 478 -0.23 -27.16 1.18
N GLU A 479 -0.45 -28.47 1.38
CA GLU A 479 -0.71 -29.07 2.69
C GLU A 479 0.57 -29.19 3.52
N LYS A 480 1.65 -29.75 2.94
CA LYS A 480 2.92 -29.96 3.66
C LYS A 480 3.74 -28.68 3.80
N LYS A 481 3.51 -27.69 2.96
CA LYS A 481 4.28 -26.44 2.88
C LYS A 481 5.79 -26.64 2.77
N ALA A 482 6.23 -27.84 2.33
CA ALA A 482 7.61 -28.26 2.19
C ALA A 482 7.75 -29.21 0.99
N LEU A 483 8.93 -29.23 0.37
CA LEU A 483 9.30 -30.20 -0.67
C LEU A 483 10.13 -31.30 -0.02
N ASP A 484 9.54 -32.47 0.15
CA ASP A 484 10.24 -33.72 0.50
C ASP A 484 10.71 -34.47 -0.76
N ASP A 485 11.48 -35.52 -0.58
CA ASP A 485 12.05 -36.30 -1.69
C ASP A 485 10.97 -36.97 -2.52
N SER A 486 9.85 -37.37 -1.92
CA SER A 486 8.70 -37.98 -2.62
C SER A 486 8.09 -36.94 -3.59
N ILE A 487 7.79 -35.71 -3.12
CA ILE A 487 7.23 -34.67 -3.96
C ILE A 487 8.20 -34.28 -5.08
N ARG A 488 9.50 -34.18 -4.78
CA ARG A 488 10.54 -33.92 -5.79
C ARG A 488 10.59 -34.99 -6.88
N ALA A 489 10.47 -36.26 -6.49
CA ALA A 489 10.44 -37.37 -7.43
C ALA A 489 9.18 -37.35 -8.30
N GLU A 490 8.02 -37.02 -7.72
CA GLU A 490 6.75 -36.83 -8.45
C GLU A 490 6.83 -35.68 -9.44
N ILE A 491 7.37 -34.53 -9.02
CA ILE A 491 7.59 -33.37 -9.91
C ILE A 491 8.49 -33.77 -11.07
N LYS A 492 9.60 -34.45 -10.81
CA LYS A 492 10.55 -34.87 -11.85
C LYS A 492 9.85 -35.76 -12.88
N LYS A 493 9.10 -36.77 -12.44
CA LYS A 493 8.34 -37.66 -13.34
C LYS A 493 7.33 -36.88 -14.19
N ALA A 494 6.58 -35.98 -13.60
CA ALA A 494 5.60 -35.16 -14.29
C ALA A 494 6.26 -34.25 -15.33
N VAL A 495 7.39 -33.61 -14.98
CA VAL A 495 8.14 -32.74 -15.90
C VAL A 495 8.76 -33.56 -17.05
N ASP A 496 9.34 -34.70 -16.78
CA ASP A 496 9.92 -35.58 -17.83
C ASP A 496 8.84 -36.02 -18.83
N ALA A 497 7.68 -36.47 -18.35
CA ALA A 497 6.54 -36.82 -19.20
C ALA A 497 5.99 -35.62 -20.00
N PHE A 498 6.00 -34.40 -19.41
CA PHE A 498 5.57 -33.20 -20.10
C PHE A 498 6.57 -32.80 -21.20
N LYS A 499 7.87 -32.89 -20.93
CA LYS A 499 8.95 -32.54 -21.90
C LYS A 499 8.84 -33.34 -23.20
N GLU A 500 8.59 -34.64 -23.12
CA GLU A 500 8.40 -35.49 -24.30
C GLU A 500 7.27 -34.95 -25.19
N ARG A 501 6.15 -34.57 -24.59
CA ARG A 501 5.01 -33.97 -25.30
C ARG A 501 5.32 -32.61 -25.88
N PHE A 502 5.95 -31.75 -25.09
CA PHE A 502 6.30 -30.39 -25.49
C PHE A 502 7.27 -30.39 -26.67
N THR A 503 8.32 -31.23 -26.61
CA THR A 503 9.32 -31.34 -27.68
C THR A 503 8.69 -31.85 -28.97
N ALA A 504 7.79 -32.83 -28.89
CA ALA A 504 7.05 -33.33 -30.05
C ALA A 504 6.14 -32.24 -30.66
N ALA A 505 5.46 -31.44 -29.84
CA ALA A 505 4.60 -30.36 -30.30
C ALA A 505 5.41 -29.22 -30.95
N VAL A 506 6.58 -28.87 -30.40
CA VAL A 506 7.47 -27.87 -31.00
C VAL A 506 8.03 -28.33 -32.35
N ALA A 507 8.44 -29.61 -32.45
CA ALA A 507 8.91 -30.18 -33.69
C ALA A 507 7.82 -30.22 -34.78
N ALA A 508 6.57 -30.55 -34.40
CA ALA A 508 5.44 -30.53 -35.32
C ALA A 508 5.01 -29.14 -35.79
N ALA A 509 5.27 -28.10 -34.99
CA ALA A 509 4.98 -26.72 -35.38
C ALA A 509 6.08 -26.08 -36.25
N ALA A 510 7.28 -26.68 -36.29
CA ALA A 510 8.41 -26.24 -37.10
C ALA A 510 8.51 -26.93 -38.45
N SER A 511 7.76 -28.04 -38.67
CA SER A 511 7.57 -28.73 -39.93
C SER A 511 6.33 -28.24 -40.67
#